data_a42f46cb2e620530cbe1f394f83169e1
#
_entry.id   a42f46cb2e620530cbe1f394f83169e1
#
_cell.length_a   1.000
_cell.length_b   1.000
_cell.length_c   1.000
_cell.angle_alpha   90.00
_cell.angle_beta   90.00
_cell.angle_gamma   90.00
#
_symmetry.space_group_name_H-M   'P 1'
#
loop_
_entity.id
_entity.type
_entity.pdbx_description
1 polymer ?
#
loop_
_entity_poly.entity_id
_entity_poly.type
_entity_poly.pdbx_seq_one_letter_code
_entity_poly.pdbx_strand_id
1 'polypeptide(L)'
;MHFRTMHRSATRLATVALLLLAGCSGLLLRPDAAGPTPTPSESLPAGVAVTAGQLASSTGCGLDYRVFVPAAAPAPPRAVPKTNDGGDWVILAHGFLRSQQRMRGLAAAMTADGLRVATLDFCNQRPWAGRHVQNAQDMVALARHLGARRVVYAGFSAGGLAALLAGRSDMRAVGVLTLDLVETQGLGVRAARGLDKPLLGLAGEPTNCNALDNGRTVFQASVDARVQRIPGAGHCDFEAPTDALCELVCADPDGTEGAQRARIIARAAAAARALLDGEVGTWASATDAAAGGVTADPRMRRQPHGSALPGSGGG
;
A
#
# COMPACT_ATOMS: atom_id res chain seq x y z
N MET A 1 52.85 6.56 -26.73
CA MET A 1 52.91 6.10 -25.32
C MET A 1 51.55 6.22 -24.63
N HIS A 2 50.41 5.89 -25.30
CA HIS A 2 49.04 6.11 -24.79
C HIS A 2 48.11 4.86 -24.81
N PHE A 3 48.63 3.66 -25.12
CA PHE A 3 47.83 2.44 -25.27
C PHE A 3 47.80 1.51 -24.04
N ARG A 4 48.54 1.80 -22.96
CA ARG A 4 48.60 0.89 -21.78
C ARG A 4 47.64 1.26 -20.63
N THR A 5 47.02 2.42 -20.66
CA THR A 5 46.13 2.87 -19.55
C THR A 5 44.67 2.48 -19.74
N MET A 6 44.18 2.22 -20.95
CA MET A 6 42.79 1.84 -21.20
C MET A 6 42.46 0.37 -20.85
N HIS A 7 43.44 -0.54 -20.89
CA HIS A 7 43.18 -1.95 -20.58
C HIS A 7 42.97 -2.24 -19.09
N ARG A 8 43.51 -1.41 -18.19
CA ARG A 8 43.36 -1.65 -16.73
C ARG A 8 42.01 -1.21 -16.17
N SER A 9 41.33 -0.25 -16.80
CA SER A 9 39.99 0.20 -16.35
C SER A 9 38.89 -0.74 -16.82
N ALA A 10 39.02 -1.31 -18.02
CA ALA A 10 38.01 -2.25 -18.54
C ALA A 10 38.00 -3.58 -17.75
N THR A 11 39.18 -4.05 -17.29
CA THR A 11 39.28 -5.29 -16.52
C THR A 11 38.69 -5.13 -15.10
N ARG A 12 38.78 -3.97 -14.49
CA ARG A 12 38.21 -3.73 -13.16
C ARG A 12 36.68 -3.60 -13.19
N LEU A 13 36.09 -3.01 -14.22
CA LEU A 13 34.66 -2.96 -14.42
C LEU A 13 34.05 -4.34 -14.72
N ALA A 14 34.74 -5.17 -15.51
CA ALA A 14 34.31 -6.53 -15.78
C ALA A 14 34.32 -7.42 -14.53
N THR A 15 35.31 -7.25 -13.64
CA THR A 15 35.42 -8.04 -12.40
C THR A 15 34.36 -7.66 -11.38
N VAL A 16 34.00 -6.37 -11.28
CA VAL A 16 32.91 -5.92 -10.39
C VAL A 16 31.56 -6.40 -10.92
N ALA A 17 31.32 -6.35 -12.23
CA ALA A 17 30.11 -6.88 -12.83
C ALA A 17 29.97 -8.39 -12.68
N LEU A 18 31.08 -9.14 -12.75
CA LEU A 18 31.09 -10.62 -12.57
C LEU A 18 30.88 -11.02 -11.10
N LEU A 19 31.36 -10.23 -10.14
CA LEU A 19 31.14 -10.46 -8.71
C LEU A 19 29.68 -10.15 -8.32
N LEU A 20 29.05 -9.19 -8.97
CA LEU A 20 27.62 -8.91 -8.79
C LEU A 20 26.72 -10.00 -9.40
N LEU A 21 27.16 -10.67 -10.48
CA LEU A 21 26.43 -11.77 -11.10
C LEU A 21 26.63 -13.11 -10.38
N ALA A 22 27.81 -13.37 -9.78
CA ALA A 22 28.06 -14.57 -9.01
C ALA A 22 27.40 -14.55 -7.61
N GLY A 23 27.10 -13.38 -7.06
CA GLY A 23 26.35 -13.24 -5.81
C GLY A 23 24.86 -13.53 -5.94
N CYS A 24 24.31 -13.51 -7.17
CA CYS A 24 22.87 -13.69 -7.39
C CYS A 24 22.39 -15.14 -7.50
N SER A 25 23.29 -16.14 -7.57
CA SER A 25 22.84 -17.53 -7.78
C SER A 25 22.56 -18.33 -6.49
N GLY A 26 22.83 -17.78 -5.31
CA GLY A 26 22.57 -18.46 -4.03
C GLY A 26 21.67 -17.71 -3.07
N LEU A 27 21.34 -16.46 -3.36
CA LEU A 27 20.55 -15.57 -2.51
C LEU A 27 19.26 -15.13 -3.23
N LEU A 28 18.65 -16.03 -3.98
CA LEU A 28 17.25 -15.88 -4.39
C LEU A 28 16.38 -16.17 -3.16
N LEU A 29 16.50 -15.25 -2.31
CA LEU A 29 15.50 -14.57 -1.54
C LEU A 29 14.12 -15.18 -1.75
N ARG A 30 13.81 -16.15 -0.90
CA ARG A 30 12.46 -16.17 -0.35
C ARG A 30 12.35 -14.85 0.42
N PRO A 31 11.52 -13.92 0.01
CA PRO A 31 11.29 -12.72 0.81
C PRO A 31 10.80 -13.21 2.17
N ASP A 32 11.56 -12.96 3.21
CA ASP A 32 11.22 -13.23 4.61
C ASP A 32 10.89 -14.69 5.03
N ALA A 33 11.20 -15.72 4.24
CA ALA A 33 10.93 -17.10 4.63
C ALA A 33 11.96 -17.68 5.65
N ALA A 34 13.04 -16.98 5.90
CA ALA A 34 13.97 -17.22 7.00
C ALA A 34 14.59 -15.88 7.35
N GLY A 35 13.78 -14.99 7.94
CA GLY A 35 14.31 -13.79 8.56
C GLY A 35 15.22 -14.18 9.72
N PRO A 36 16.28 -13.40 10.00
CA PRO A 36 17.01 -13.53 11.24
C PRO A 36 16.02 -13.52 12.39
N THR A 37 16.34 -14.27 13.44
CA THR A 37 15.67 -14.29 14.75
C THR A 37 14.95 -12.98 15.01
N PRO A 38 13.66 -12.97 15.37
CA PRO A 38 12.89 -11.74 15.51
C PRO A 38 13.67 -10.80 16.40
N THR A 39 14.09 -9.66 15.87
CA THR A 39 14.52 -8.50 16.63
C THR A 39 13.49 -8.26 17.73
N PRO A 40 13.86 -7.79 18.93
CA PRO A 40 12.96 -7.69 20.06
C PRO A 40 11.61 -7.18 19.61
N SER A 41 10.60 -7.99 19.85
CA SER A 41 9.20 -7.74 19.59
C SER A 41 8.91 -6.26 19.87
N GLU A 42 8.73 -5.44 18.83
CA GLU A 42 7.97 -4.22 19.01
C GLU A 42 6.63 -4.68 19.58
N SER A 43 6.44 -4.45 20.85
CA SER A 43 5.25 -4.87 21.58
C SER A 43 4.05 -4.26 20.86
N LEU A 44 3.10 -5.10 20.50
CA LEU A 44 1.83 -4.62 19.97
C LEU A 44 1.23 -3.60 20.94
N PRO A 45 0.54 -2.57 20.45
CA PRO A 45 -0.20 -1.67 21.31
C PRO A 45 -1.11 -2.45 22.26
N ALA A 46 -1.24 -1.97 23.50
CA ALA A 46 -2.18 -2.55 24.45
C ALA A 46 -3.59 -2.55 23.83
N GLY A 47 -4.33 -3.63 24.04
CA GLY A 47 -5.68 -3.75 23.51
C GLY A 47 -5.79 -4.26 22.06
N VAL A 48 -4.70 -4.76 21.47
CA VAL A 48 -4.71 -5.40 20.15
C VAL A 48 -4.44 -6.89 20.28
N ALA A 49 -5.35 -7.73 19.77
CA ALA A 49 -5.17 -9.17 19.63
C ALA A 49 -4.81 -9.51 18.18
N VAL A 50 -3.86 -10.43 18.00
CA VAL A 50 -3.40 -10.87 16.68
C VAL A 50 -3.50 -12.38 16.56
N THR A 51 -4.08 -12.84 15.46
CA THR A 51 -4.11 -14.25 15.07
C THR A 51 -3.55 -14.40 13.66
N ALA A 52 -2.96 -15.57 13.38
CA ALA A 52 -2.44 -15.92 12.06
C ALA A 52 -3.25 -17.06 11.47
N GLY A 53 -3.34 -17.11 10.16
CA GLY A 53 -3.99 -18.18 9.43
C GLY A 53 -3.45 -18.33 8.02
N GLN A 54 -3.93 -19.34 7.31
CA GLN A 54 -3.60 -19.60 5.93
C GLN A 54 -4.88 -19.82 5.11
N LEU A 55 -4.90 -19.30 3.90
CA LEU A 55 -6.00 -19.42 2.96
C LEU A 55 -5.46 -19.88 1.60
N ALA A 56 -6.16 -20.77 0.93
CA ALA A 56 -5.83 -21.13 -0.43
C ALA A 56 -6.19 -20.00 -1.41
N SER A 57 -5.19 -19.53 -2.18
CA SER A 57 -5.40 -18.64 -3.32
C SER A 57 -6.17 -19.35 -4.43
N SER A 58 -6.78 -18.58 -5.33
CA SER A 58 -7.38 -19.11 -6.56
C SER A 58 -6.36 -19.80 -7.49
N THR A 59 -5.06 -19.57 -7.28
CA THR A 59 -3.96 -20.23 -8.00
C THR A 59 -3.43 -21.47 -7.31
N GLY A 60 -4.03 -21.85 -6.16
CA GLY A 60 -3.65 -23.04 -5.40
C GLY A 60 -2.47 -22.87 -4.45
N CYS A 61 -1.88 -21.68 -4.34
CA CYS A 61 -0.88 -21.42 -3.30
C CYS A 61 -1.52 -21.08 -1.95
N GLY A 62 -0.79 -21.29 -0.85
CA GLY A 62 -1.18 -20.82 0.47
C GLY A 62 -0.88 -19.33 0.63
N LEU A 63 -1.90 -18.57 1.01
CA LEU A 63 -1.78 -17.17 1.41
C LEU A 63 -1.69 -17.12 2.93
N ASP A 64 -0.55 -16.75 3.46
CA ASP A 64 -0.42 -16.47 4.87
C ASP A 64 -1.04 -15.10 5.18
N TYR A 65 -1.87 -15.05 6.24
CA TYR A 65 -2.49 -13.81 6.66
C TYR A 65 -2.42 -13.61 8.17
N ARG A 66 -2.57 -12.38 8.63
CA ARG A 66 -2.76 -12.03 10.03
C ARG A 66 -4.00 -11.16 10.19
N VAL A 67 -4.71 -11.42 11.28
CA VAL A 67 -5.90 -10.68 11.69
C VAL A 67 -5.58 -9.92 12.97
N PHE A 68 -5.86 -8.65 12.96
CA PHE A 68 -5.72 -7.73 14.07
C PHE A 68 -7.12 -7.27 14.47
N VAL A 69 -7.49 -7.52 15.72
CA VAL A 69 -8.80 -7.10 16.26
C VAL A 69 -8.60 -6.41 17.61
N PRO A 70 -9.47 -5.45 17.96
CA PRO A 70 -9.48 -4.91 19.31
C PRO A 70 -9.62 -6.06 20.30
N ALA A 71 -8.71 -6.15 21.27
CA ALA A 71 -8.83 -7.13 22.35
C ALA A 71 -10.11 -6.79 23.12
N ALA A 72 -11.02 -7.76 23.20
CA ALA A 72 -12.18 -7.61 24.06
C ALA A 72 -11.72 -7.31 25.50
N ALA A 73 -12.37 -6.38 26.18
CA ALA A 73 -12.24 -6.31 27.63
C ALA A 73 -12.41 -7.71 28.19
N PRO A 74 -11.69 -8.10 29.30
CA PRO A 74 -11.64 -9.48 29.76
C PRO A 74 -13.05 -10.04 29.90
N ALA A 75 -13.48 -10.77 28.89
CA ALA A 75 -14.71 -11.53 28.89
C ALA A 75 -14.49 -12.78 29.74
N PRO A 76 -15.53 -13.28 30.45
CA PRO A 76 -15.40 -14.52 31.21
C PRO A 76 -14.91 -15.65 30.29
N PRO A 77 -14.17 -16.65 30.79
CA PRO A 77 -13.26 -17.54 30.05
C PRO A 77 -13.91 -18.52 29.06
N ARG A 78 -15.04 -18.20 28.47
CA ARG A 78 -15.82 -19.13 27.60
C ARG A 78 -16.25 -18.62 26.22
N ALA A 79 -15.84 -17.45 25.78
CA ALA A 79 -16.18 -17.01 24.42
C ALA A 79 -14.94 -16.95 23.55
N VAL A 80 -14.73 -17.97 22.70
CA VAL A 80 -13.88 -17.84 21.50
C VAL A 80 -14.49 -16.72 20.66
N PRO A 81 -13.76 -15.65 20.30
CA PRO A 81 -14.29 -14.64 19.40
C PRO A 81 -14.71 -15.34 18.10
N LYS A 82 -16.00 -15.33 17.80
CA LYS A 82 -16.47 -15.78 16.48
C LYS A 82 -15.94 -14.78 15.47
N THR A 83 -14.91 -15.12 14.72
CA THR A 83 -14.37 -14.34 13.61
C THR A 83 -15.38 -14.12 12.48
N ASN A 84 -16.56 -14.77 12.55
CA ASN A 84 -17.59 -14.79 11.52
C ASN A 84 -18.82 -13.94 11.84
N ASP A 85 -18.73 -12.90 12.65
CA ASP A 85 -19.88 -12.03 12.96
C ASP A 85 -20.20 -11.01 11.86
N GLY A 86 -19.57 -11.14 10.68
CA GLY A 86 -19.90 -10.39 9.48
C GLY A 86 -19.73 -8.86 9.64
N GLY A 87 -18.66 -8.40 10.28
CA GLY A 87 -18.40 -6.99 10.53
C GLY A 87 -17.70 -6.24 9.38
N ASP A 88 -17.28 -5.02 9.72
CA ASP A 88 -16.49 -4.14 8.87
C ASP A 88 -15.01 -4.50 8.96
N TRP A 89 -14.31 -4.49 7.82
CA TRP A 89 -12.92 -4.90 7.72
C TRP A 89 -12.08 -3.93 6.89
N VAL A 90 -10.82 -3.80 7.26
CA VAL A 90 -9.76 -3.25 6.41
C VAL A 90 -8.87 -4.40 5.96
N ILE A 91 -8.74 -4.61 4.66
CA ILE A 91 -7.77 -5.57 4.08
C ILE A 91 -6.58 -4.78 3.59
N LEU A 92 -5.43 -4.93 4.25
CA LEU A 92 -4.24 -4.12 4.07
C LEU A 92 -3.11 -4.91 3.38
N ALA A 93 -2.71 -4.47 2.20
CA ALA A 93 -1.74 -5.13 1.34
C ALA A 93 -0.36 -4.45 1.38
N HIS A 94 0.69 -5.27 1.31
CA HIS A 94 2.08 -4.82 1.21
C HIS A 94 2.48 -4.43 -0.23
N GLY A 95 3.61 -3.73 -0.38
CA GLY A 95 4.19 -3.33 -1.66
C GLY A 95 4.91 -4.48 -2.40
N PHE A 96 5.51 -4.14 -3.55
CA PHE A 96 6.29 -5.07 -4.37
C PHE A 96 7.55 -5.53 -3.62
N LEU A 97 7.85 -6.83 -3.65
CA LEU A 97 8.94 -7.48 -2.91
C LEU A 97 8.89 -7.26 -1.38
N ARG A 98 7.71 -6.91 -0.86
CA ARG A 98 7.50 -6.74 0.58
C ARG A 98 6.64 -7.88 1.13
N SER A 99 6.36 -7.87 2.41
CA SER A 99 5.52 -8.85 3.09
C SER A 99 4.51 -8.17 4.01
N GLN A 100 3.50 -8.94 4.47
CA GLN A 100 2.54 -8.48 5.47
C GLN A 100 3.21 -7.97 6.77
N GLN A 101 4.43 -8.45 7.06
CA GLN A 101 5.18 -8.03 8.24
C GLN A 101 5.48 -6.51 8.22
N ARG A 102 5.66 -5.93 7.01
CA ARG A 102 5.90 -4.50 6.82
C ARG A 102 4.65 -3.64 7.08
N MET A 103 3.49 -4.26 7.08
CA MET A 103 2.22 -3.59 7.36
C MET A 103 1.75 -3.76 8.83
N ARG A 104 2.51 -4.49 9.65
CA ARG A 104 2.12 -4.84 11.02
C ARG A 104 1.84 -3.63 11.91
N GLY A 105 2.71 -2.64 11.89
CA GLY A 105 2.57 -1.44 12.73
C GLY A 105 1.36 -0.60 12.31
N LEU A 106 1.12 -0.48 11.00
CA LEU A 106 -0.06 0.18 10.45
C LEU A 106 -1.35 -0.55 10.88
N ALA A 107 -1.37 -1.88 10.70
CA ALA A 107 -2.51 -2.71 11.08
C ALA A 107 -2.79 -2.61 12.59
N ALA A 108 -1.76 -2.68 13.42
CA ALA A 108 -1.89 -2.57 14.86
C ALA A 108 -2.42 -1.19 15.30
N ALA A 109 -1.94 -0.12 14.70
CA ALA A 109 -2.41 1.23 14.99
C ALA A 109 -3.86 1.45 14.58
N MET A 110 -4.24 1.03 13.37
CA MET A 110 -5.65 1.05 12.95
C MET A 110 -6.55 0.25 13.91
N THR A 111 -6.02 -0.87 14.43
CA THR A 111 -6.77 -1.69 15.37
C THR A 111 -6.86 -1.08 16.75
N ALA A 112 -5.84 -0.38 17.22
CA ALA A 112 -5.90 0.40 18.46
C ALA A 112 -6.98 1.49 18.39
N ASP A 113 -7.25 2.02 17.18
CA ASP A 113 -8.38 2.92 16.91
C ASP A 113 -9.73 2.20 16.73
N GLY A 114 -9.78 0.89 17.01
CA GLY A 114 -11.01 0.08 17.01
C GLY A 114 -11.40 -0.52 15.67
N LEU A 115 -10.54 -0.49 14.65
CA LEU A 115 -10.78 -1.15 13.37
C LEU A 115 -10.41 -2.63 13.42
N ARG A 116 -11.08 -3.47 12.61
CA ARG A 116 -10.62 -4.83 12.33
C ARG A 116 -9.78 -4.79 11.06
N VAL A 117 -8.54 -5.26 11.15
CA VAL A 117 -7.60 -5.22 10.03
C VAL A 117 -7.08 -6.62 9.74
N ALA A 118 -6.96 -6.98 8.47
CA ALA A 118 -6.25 -8.17 8.06
C ALA A 118 -5.17 -7.82 7.04
N THR A 119 -4.00 -8.43 7.21
CA THR A 119 -2.86 -8.34 6.28
C THR A 119 -2.62 -9.70 5.66
N LEU A 120 -2.02 -9.75 4.47
CA LEU A 120 -1.72 -11.01 3.78
C LEU A 120 -0.40 -10.92 3.03
N ASP A 121 0.23 -12.09 2.83
CA ASP A 121 1.32 -12.25 1.88
C ASP A 121 0.76 -12.70 0.54
N PHE A 122 1.13 -12.01 -0.54
CA PHE A 122 0.66 -12.34 -1.87
C PHE A 122 1.34 -13.60 -2.43
N CYS A 123 0.59 -14.34 -3.23
CA CYS A 123 1.05 -15.54 -3.91
C CYS A 123 1.96 -15.23 -5.10
N ASN A 124 3.11 -14.60 -4.86
CA ASN A 124 4.04 -14.17 -5.88
C ASN A 124 5.18 -15.17 -6.07
N GLN A 125 4.92 -16.33 -6.68
CA GLN A 125 5.97 -17.30 -7.06
C GLN A 125 6.97 -16.71 -8.07
N ARG A 126 6.58 -15.66 -8.81
CA ARG A 126 7.40 -14.88 -9.72
C ARG A 126 7.20 -13.40 -9.42
N PRO A 127 7.94 -12.85 -8.46
CA PRO A 127 7.72 -11.48 -7.99
C PRO A 127 7.77 -10.43 -9.11
N TRP A 128 8.65 -10.63 -10.11
CA TRP A 128 8.81 -9.73 -11.25
C TRP A 128 7.59 -9.69 -12.20
N ALA A 129 6.65 -10.62 -12.08
CA ALA A 129 5.46 -10.67 -12.93
C ALA A 129 4.39 -9.66 -12.53
N GLY A 130 4.53 -9.00 -11.37
CA GLY A 130 3.63 -7.93 -10.90
C GLY A 130 2.21 -8.37 -10.54
N ARG A 131 1.70 -9.44 -10.98
CA ARG A 131 0.40 -10.13 -10.74
C ARG A 131 -0.70 -9.32 -10.02
N HIS A 132 -0.83 -8.03 -10.30
CA HIS A 132 -1.69 -7.10 -9.55
C HIS A 132 -3.17 -7.54 -9.54
N VAL A 133 -3.67 -8.09 -10.64
CA VAL A 133 -5.05 -8.61 -10.71
C VAL A 133 -5.21 -9.82 -9.80
N GLN A 134 -4.22 -10.73 -9.77
CA GLN A 134 -4.21 -11.90 -8.87
C GLN A 134 -4.16 -11.43 -7.41
N ASN A 135 -3.30 -10.48 -7.08
CA ASN A 135 -3.18 -9.92 -5.75
C ASN A 135 -4.51 -9.30 -5.28
N ALA A 136 -5.23 -8.63 -6.17
CA ALA A 136 -6.56 -8.11 -5.88
C ALA A 136 -7.57 -9.23 -5.59
N GLN A 137 -7.53 -10.32 -6.38
CA GLN A 137 -8.39 -11.50 -6.13
C GLN A 137 -8.08 -12.16 -4.79
N ASP A 138 -6.80 -12.22 -4.40
CA ASP A 138 -6.37 -12.75 -3.10
C ASP A 138 -6.90 -11.89 -1.94
N MET A 139 -6.87 -10.55 -2.07
CA MET A 139 -7.49 -9.63 -1.10
C MET A 139 -8.99 -9.87 -0.97
N VAL A 140 -9.69 -10.02 -2.09
CA VAL A 140 -11.15 -10.31 -2.10
C VAL A 140 -11.45 -11.67 -1.49
N ALA A 141 -10.60 -12.67 -1.75
CA ALA A 141 -10.73 -14.00 -1.16
C ALA A 141 -10.56 -13.97 0.36
N LEU A 142 -9.56 -13.21 0.86
CA LEU A 142 -9.37 -13.02 2.30
C LEU A 142 -10.59 -12.33 2.94
N ALA A 143 -11.09 -11.24 2.35
CA ALA A 143 -12.27 -10.55 2.85
C ALA A 143 -13.51 -11.48 2.92
N ARG A 144 -13.66 -12.35 1.92
CA ARG A 144 -14.73 -13.36 1.90
C ARG A 144 -14.52 -14.42 2.98
N HIS A 145 -13.29 -14.90 3.14
CA HIS A 145 -12.94 -15.90 4.17
C HIS A 145 -13.22 -15.37 5.58
N LEU A 146 -12.97 -14.10 5.84
CA LEU A 146 -13.26 -13.43 7.12
C LEU A 146 -14.74 -13.09 7.32
N GLY A 147 -15.61 -13.38 6.36
CA GLY A 147 -17.02 -13.06 6.44
C GLY A 147 -17.33 -11.56 6.42
N ALA A 148 -16.44 -10.75 5.84
CA ALA A 148 -16.61 -9.32 5.79
C ALA A 148 -17.90 -8.91 5.08
N ARG A 149 -18.70 -8.01 5.69
CA ARG A 149 -19.89 -7.42 5.08
C ARG A 149 -19.57 -6.11 4.37
N ARG A 150 -18.71 -5.28 4.97
CA ARG A 150 -18.20 -4.04 4.42
C ARG A 150 -16.69 -4.06 4.48
N VAL A 151 -16.03 -3.60 3.42
CA VAL A 151 -14.57 -3.70 3.29
C VAL A 151 -13.99 -2.38 2.80
N VAL A 152 -12.97 -1.90 3.50
CA VAL A 152 -12.00 -0.96 2.93
C VAL A 152 -10.81 -1.77 2.44
N TYR A 153 -10.52 -1.69 1.15
CA TYR A 153 -9.28 -2.23 0.61
C TYR A 153 -8.20 -1.18 0.73
N ALA A 154 -7.12 -1.50 1.43
CA ALA A 154 -6.00 -0.63 1.67
C ALA A 154 -4.70 -1.25 1.17
N GLY A 155 -3.70 -0.45 0.79
CA GLY A 155 -2.42 -1.01 0.39
C GLY A 155 -1.34 0.02 0.12
N PHE A 156 -0.10 -0.42 0.30
CA PHE A 156 1.11 0.35 0.07
C PHE A 156 1.69 0.07 -1.33
N SER A 157 2.11 1.11 -2.05
CA SER A 157 2.84 0.98 -3.32
C SER A 157 2.07 0.13 -4.35
N ALA A 158 2.66 -0.96 -4.84
CA ALA A 158 2.00 -1.96 -5.69
C ALA A 158 0.79 -2.65 -5.00
N GLY A 159 0.80 -2.75 -3.67
CA GLY A 159 -0.36 -3.21 -2.89
C GLY A 159 -1.52 -2.22 -2.95
N GLY A 160 -1.25 -0.92 -3.08
CA GLY A 160 -2.26 0.11 -3.34
C GLY A 160 -2.97 -0.10 -4.68
N LEU A 161 -2.23 -0.50 -5.72
CA LEU A 161 -2.81 -0.88 -7.00
C LEU A 161 -3.69 -2.13 -6.88
N ALA A 162 -3.24 -3.15 -6.15
CA ALA A 162 -4.05 -4.35 -5.87
C ALA A 162 -5.32 -4.00 -5.08
N ALA A 163 -5.22 -3.12 -4.08
CA ALA A 163 -6.36 -2.63 -3.29
C ALA A 163 -7.39 -1.90 -4.17
N LEU A 164 -6.94 -1.07 -5.10
CA LEU A 164 -7.82 -0.38 -6.05
C LEU A 164 -8.56 -1.36 -6.96
N LEU A 165 -7.85 -2.35 -7.49
CA LEU A 165 -8.45 -3.41 -8.32
C LEU A 165 -9.46 -4.25 -7.52
N ALA A 166 -9.15 -4.59 -6.27
CA ALA A 166 -10.04 -5.29 -5.35
C ALA A 166 -11.30 -4.46 -5.04
N GLY A 167 -11.12 -3.18 -4.68
CA GLY A 167 -12.22 -2.28 -4.37
C GLY A 167 -13.18 -2.08 -5.54
N ARG A 168 -12.66 -2.05 -6.77
CA ARG A 168 -13.48 -1.98 -7.97
C ARG A 168 -14.28 -3.27 -8.22
N SER A 169 -13.71 -4.43 -7.92
CA SER A 169 -14.32 -5.73 -8.27
C SER A 169 -15.24 -6.30 -7.19
N ASP A 170 -15.16 -5.82 -5.95
CA ASP A 170 -15.94 -6.34 -4.84
C ASP A 170 -17.08 -5.40 -4.45
N MET A 171 -18.30 -5.89 -4.53
CA MET A 171 -19.50 -5.13 -4.15
C MET A 171 -19.57 -4.78 -2.66
N ARG A 172 -18.83 -5.49 -1.80
CA ARG A 172 -18.74 -5.20 -0.35
C ARG A 172 -17.81 -4.03 -0.04
N ALA A 173 -17.00 -3.61 -1.02
CA ALA A 173 -16.09 -2.48 -0.85
C ALA A 173 -16.89 -1.20 -0.61
N VAL A 174 -16.53 -0.47 0.45
CA VAL A 174 -17.09 0.85 0.77
C VAL A 174 -16.12 1.97 0.42
N GLY A 175 -14.88 1.65 0.10
CA GLY A 175 -13.85 2.59 -0.34
C GLY A 175 -12.49 1.93 -0.49
N VAL A 176 -11.56 2.70 -1.03
CA VAL A 176 -10.16 2.30 -1.25
C VAL A 176 -9.24 3.31 -0.60
N LEU A 177 -8.22 2.82 0.12
CA LEU A 177 -7.14 3.62 0.68
C LEU A 177 -5.80 3.21 0.07
N THR A 178 -5.09 4.13 -0.54
CA THR A 178 -3.75 3.85 -1.07
C THR A 178 -2.69 4.64 -0.32
N LEU A 179 -1.55 3.99 -0.10
CA LEU A 179 -0.41 4.53 0.60
C LEU A 179 0.76 4.56 -0.38
N ASP A 180 1.14 5.74 -0.81
CA ASP A 180 2.18 6.00 -1.82
C ASP A 180 2.06 5.10 -3.05
N LEU A 181 0.91 5.16 -3.70
CA LEU A 181 0.48 4.32 -4.82
C LEU A 181 1.46 4.35 -5.99
N VAL A 182 1.84 3.18 -6.48
CA VAL A 182 2.58 3.03 -7.73
C VAL A 182 1.68 2.42 -8.81
N GLU A 183 1.53 3.16 -9.92
CA GLU A 183 0.78 2.75 -11.10
C GLU A 183 1.66 1.90 -12.03
N THR A 184 1.07 0.92 -12.70
CA THR A 184 1.73 0.19 -13.79
C THR A 184 0.75 -0.24 -14.88
N GLN A 185 1.20 -0.21 -16.12
CA GLN A 185 0.47 -0.67 -17.30
C GLN A 185 -0.91 -0.03 -17.49
N GLY A 186 -1.18 1.12 -16.89
CA GLY A 186 -2.48 1.79 -16.93
C GLY A 186 -3.59 1.02 -16.17
N LEU A 187 -3.26 0.03 -15.35
CA LEU A 187 -4.23 -0.79 -14.61
C LEU A 187 -5.02 0.05 -13.61
N GLY A 188 -4.34 0.88 -12.82
CA GLY A 188 -4.96 1.73 -11.82
C GLY A 188 -5.81 2.83 -12.46
N VAL A 189 -5.31 3.46 -13.54
CA VAL A 189 -6.07 4.46 -14.30
C VAL A 189 -7.39 3.88 -14.84
N ARG A 190 -7.33 2.67 -15.41
CA ARG A 190 -8.55 1.99 -15.89
C ARG A 190 -9.49 1.60 -14.75
N ALA A 191 -8.94 1.15 -13.62
CA ALA A 191 -9.74 0.80 -12.45
C ALA A 191 -10.41 2.04 -11.85
N ALA A 192 -9.69 3.15 -11.71
CA ALA A 192 -10.17 4.39 -11.13
C ALA A 192 -11.31 5.03 -11.94
N ARG A 193 -11.24 4.98 -13.29
CA ARG A 193 -12.31 5.49 -14.16
C ARG A 193 -13.67 4.84 -13.92
N GLY A 194 -13.69 3.61 -13.50
CA GLY A 194 -14.92 2.86 -13.25
C GLY A 194 -15.16 2.55 -11.79
N LEU A 195 -14.43 3.18 -10.88
CA LEU A 195 -14.65 3.04 -9.44
C LEU A 195 -15.84 3.92 -9.04
N ASP A 196 -16.85 3.31 -8.45
CA ASP A 196 -18.07 3.94 -7.94
C ASP A 196 -18.02 4.22 -6.43
N LYS A 197 -16.83 4.10 -5.83
CA LYS A 197 -16.57 4.24 -4.40
C LYS A 197 -15.49 5.29 -4.17
N PRO A 198 -15.44 5.94 -2.98
CA PRO A 198 -14.39 6.88 -2.64
C PRO A 198 -12.99 6.24 -2.72
N LEU A 199 -12.04 6.98 -3.31
CA LEU A 199 -10.63 6.65 -3.37
C LEU A 199 -9.84 7.67 -2.55
N LEU A 200 -9.32 7.27 -1.41
CA LEU A 200 -8.43 8.08 -0.60
C LEU A 200 -6.96 7.67 -0.82
N GLY A 201 -6.07 8.64 -0.79
CA GLY A 201 -4.64 8.40 -0.92
C GLY A 201 -3.80 9.26 0.01
N LEU A 202 -2.74 8.67 0.54
CA LEU A 202 -1.60 9.39 1.10
C LEU A 202 -0.43 9.20 0.15
N ALA A 203 0.26 10.27 -0.21
CA ALA A 203 1.40 10.24 -1.13
C ALA A 203 2.63 10.86 -0.47
N GLY A 204 3.79 10.25 -0.68
CA GLY A 204 5.09 10.79 -0.32
C GLY A 204 5.63 11.77 -1.37
N GLU A 205 6.87 12.23 -1.17
CA GLU A 205 7.55 13.02 -2.16
C GLU A 205 7.88 12.18 -3.41
N PRO A 206 7.93 12.78 -4.61
CA PRO A 206 8.28 12.07 -5.82
C PRO A 206 9.71 11.52 -5.76
N THR A 207 9.86 10.20 -5.83
CA THR A 207 11.15 9.49 -5.83
C THR A 207 11.16 8.40 -6.90
N ASN A 208 12.32 7.78 -7.13
CA ASN A 208 12.40 6.64 -8.04
C ASN A 208 11.55 5.46 -7.55
N CYS A 209 11.40 5.28 -6.23
CA CYS A 209 10.67 4.16 -5.65
C CYS A 209 9.16 4.27 -5.80
N ASN A 210 8.61 5.47 -5.86
CA ASN A 210 7.20 5.67 -6.20
C ASN A 210 7.00 6.07 -7.68
N ALA A 211 8.01 5.78 -8.52
CA ALA A 211 8.00 6.07 -9.96
C ALA A 211 7.67 7.56 -10.25
N LEU A 212 8.28 8.46 -9.49
CA LEU A 212 8.09 9.91 -9.55
C LEU A 212 6.63 10.33 -9.35
N ASP A 213 5.96 9.72 -8.38
CA ASP A 213 4.54 9.96 -8.05
C ASP A 213 3.60 9.63 -9.23
N ASN A 214 3.87 8.53 -9.96
CA ASN A 214 3.05 8.15 -11.10
C ASN A 214 1.62 7.74 -10.71
N GLY A 215 1.37 7.39 -9.44
CA GLY A 215 0.06 7.15 -8.86
C GLY A 215 -0.89 8.34 -8.96
N ARG A 216 -0.38 9.56 -9.13
CA ARG A 216 -1.17 10.78 -9.31
C ARG A 216 -2.15 10.67 -10.48
N THR A 217 -1.77 10.00 -11.56
CA THR A 217 -2.63 9.79 -12.74
C THR A 217 -3.88 8.98 -12.43
N VAL A 218 -3.79 8.10 -11.44
CA VAL A 218 -4.91 7.27 -10.96
C VAL A 218 -5.95 8.14 -10.26
N PHE A 219 -5.53 9.04 -9.36
CA PHE A 219 -6.44 9.95 -8.66
C PHE A 219 -7.13 10.92 -9.63
N GLN A 220 -6.40 11.40 -10.64
CA GLN A 220 -6.96 12.26 -11.70
C GLN A 220 -8.03 11.55 -12.54
N ALA A 221 -7.96 10.23 -12.65
CA ALA A 221 -8.91 9.43 -13.43
C ALA A 221 -10.19 9.07 -12.67
N SER A 222 -10.20 9.17 -11.34
CA SER A 222 -11.36 8.86 -10.51
C SER A 222 -12.29 10.07 -10.37
N VAL A 223 -13.59 9.81 -10.25
CA VAL A 223 -14.60 10.86 -10.04
C VAL A 223 -14.71 11.30 -8.57
N ASP A 224 -14.37 10.41 -7.63
CA ASP A 224 -14.40 10.68 -6.18
C ASP A 224 -13.07 10.24 -5.56
N ALA A 225 -12.01 10.98 -5.88
CA ALA A 225 -10.69 10.74 -5.30
C ALA A 225 -10.21 11.96 -4.51
N ARG A 226 -9.56 11.66 -3.40
CA ARG A 226 -8.83 12.64 -2.59
C ARG A 226 -7.46 12.07 -2.26
N VAL A 227 -6.41 12.83 -2.54
CA VAL A 227 -5.03 12.47 -2.22
C VAL A 227 -4.41 13.57 -1.40
N GLN A 228 -3.73 13.18 -0.33
CA GLN A 228 -2.97 14.07 0.52
C GLN A 228 -1.50 13.73 0.43
N ARG A 229 -0.69 14.73 0.05
CA ARG A 229 0.76 14.61 0.14
C ARG A 229 1.20 14.79 1.59
N ILE A 230 2.14 13.97 2.03
CA ILE A 230 2.81 14.08 3.31
C ILE A 230 4.18 14.72 3.05
N PRO A 231 4.36 16.01 3.34
CA PRO A 231 5.62 16.68 3.07
C PRO A 231 6.79 16.02 3.80
N GLY A 232 7.90 15.80 3.09
CA GLY A 232 9.10 15.17 3.60
C GLY A 232 8.99 13.65 3.82
N ALA A 233 7.90 12.99 3.39
CA ALA A 233 7.78 11.55 3.48
C ALA A 233 8.43 10.87 2.28
N GLY A 234 9.36 9.95 2.52
CA GLY A 234 9.89 9.02 1.55
C GLY A 234 8.99 7.80 1.34
N HIS A 235 9.29 7.00 0.31
CA HIS A 235 8.50 5.79 0.01
C HIS A 235 8.45 4.80 1.18
N CYS A 236 9.57 4.60 1.87
CA CYS A 236 9.69 3.65 2.99
C CYS A 236 8.99 4.10 4.27
N ASP A 237 8.62 5.37 4.40
CA ASP A 237 7.86 5.87 5.55
C ASP A 237 6.44 5.31 5.63
N PHE A 238 5.93 4.77 4.52
CA PHE A 238 4.61 4.13 4.45
C PHE A 238 4.61 2.67 4.92
N GLU A 239 5.74 2.15 5.40
CA GLU A 239 5.87 0.85 6.05
C GLU A 239 6.08 1.00 7.56
N ALA A 240 5.54 0.05 8.32
CA ALA A 240 5.77 -0.03 9.76
C ALA A 240 5.78 -1.50 10.22
N PRO A 241 6.97 -2.10 10.47
CA PRO A 241 8.31 -1.51 10.30
C PRO A 241 8.76 -1.49 8.84
N THR A 242 9.65 -0.59 8.48
CA THR A 242 10.48 -0.68 7.27
C THR A 242 11.73 -1.53 7.53
N ASP A 243 12.63 -1.64 6.56
CA ASP A 243 13.92 -2.32 6.71
C ASP A 243 15.04 -1.64 5.94
N ALA A 244 16.28 -2.04 6.26
CA ALA A 244 17.46 -1.50 5.63
C ALA A 244 17.49 -1.70 4.10
N LEU A 245 16.78 -2.69 3.55
CA LEU A 245 16.71 -2.88 2.09
C LEU A 245 15.88 -1.76 1.45
N CYS A 246 14.72 -1.44 2.01
CA CYS A 246 13.91 -0.32 1.54
C CYS A 246 14.70 0.99 1.65
N GLU A 247 15.25 1.24 2.81
CA GLU A 247 16.04 2.45 3.09
C GLU A 247 17.25 2.59 2.15
N LEU A 248 17.96 1.50 1.87
CA LEU A 248 19.09 1.51 0.94
C LEU A 248 18.69 1.79 -0.51
N VAL A 249 17.57 1.21 -0.96
CA VAL A 249 17.11 1.30 -2.36
C VAL A 249 16.33 2.58 -2.62
N CYS A 250 15.55 3.01 -1.64
CA CYS A 250 14.64 4.14 -1.73
C CYS A 250 15.07 5.30 -0.84
N ALA A 251 16.36 5.36 -0.45
CA ALA A 251 16.88 6.40 0.43
C ALA A 251 16.44 7.79 -0.02
N ASP A 252 15.85 8.52 0.90
CA ASP A 252 15.57 9.93 0.72
C ASP A 252 16.90 10.70 0.85
N PRO A 253 17.29 11.51 -0.15
CA PRO A 253 18.52 12.29 -0.08
C PRO A 253 18.59 13.23 1.14
N ASP A 254 17.45 13.59 1.71
CA ASP A 254 17.36 14.51 2.84
C ASP A 254 17.46 13.83 4.22
N GLY A 255 17.55 12.51 4.29
CA GLY A 255 17.82 11.74 5.52
C GLY A 255 16.76 11.88 6.63
N THR A 256 15.51 12.21 6.26
CA THR A 256 14.39 12.36 7.21
C THR A 256 13.63 11.06 7.46
N GLU A 257 14.25 9.92 7.15
CA GLU A 257 13.66 8.59 7.26
C GLU A 257 12.97 8.36 8.61
N GLY A 258 11.73 7.92 8.56
CA GLY A 258 10.92 7.61 9.73
C GLY A 258 10.27 8.80 10.43
N ALA A 259 10.69 10.04 10.15
CA ALA A 259 10.12 11.23 10.80
C ALA A 259 8.62 11.40 10.51
N GLN A 260 8.17 10.99 9.34
CA GLN A 260 6.78 11.11 8.92
C GLN A 260 5.93 9.88 9.22
N ARG A 261 6.54 8.76 9.61
CA ARG A 261 5.84 7.48 9.80
C ARG A 261 4.68 7.55 10.79
N ALA A 262 4.88 8.14 11.95
CA ALA A 262 3.80 8.30 12.94
C ALA A 262 2.62 9.12 12.38
N ARG A 263 2.91 10.16 11.60
CA ARG A 263 1.92 10.99 10.94
C ARG A 263 1.16 10.21 9.87
N ILE A 264 1.86 9.42 9.07
CA ILE A 264 1.26 8.55 8.03
C ILE A 264 0.34 7.53 8.68
N ILE A 265 0.78 6.86 9.75
CA ILE A 265 0.00 5.88 10.49
C ILE A 265 -1.32 6.50 10.99
N ALA A 266 -1.25 7.64 11.68
CA ALA A 266 -2.43 8.30 12.20
C ALA A 266 -3.40 8.70 11.10
N ARG A 267 -2.90 9.22 9.96
CA ARG A 267 -3.74 9.63 8.82
C ARG A 267 -4.33 8.45 8.07
N ALA A 268 -3.59 7.35 7.94
CA ALA A 268 -4.11 6.13 7.33
C ALA A 268 -5.25 5.52 8.17
N ALA A 269 -5.11 5.51 9.50
CA ALA A 269 -6.16 5.06 10.39
C ALA A 269 -7.41 5.94 10.29
N ALA A 270 -7.25 7.27 10.30
CA ALA A 270 -8.35 8.21 10.13
C ALA A 270 -9.03 8.06 8.75
N ALA A 271 -8.26 7.84 7.68
CA ALA A 271 -8.81 7.61 6.34
C ALA A 271 -9.62 6.33 6.25
N ALA A 272 -9.10 5.23 6.81
CA ALA A 272 -9.81 3.95 6.85
C ALA A 272 -11.14 4.06 7.64
N ARG A 273 -11.12 4.78 8.76
CA ARG A 273 -12.31 5.08 9.56
C ARG A 273 -13.32 5.88 8.75
N ALA A 274 -12.90 6.99 8.15
CA ALA A 274 -13.77 7.86 7.35
C ALA A 274 -14.45 7.10 6.19
N LEU A 275 -13.74 6.17 5.55
CA LEU A 275 -14.32 5.30 4.52
C LEU A 275 -15.37 4.34 5.08
N LEU A 276 -15.13 3.74 6.26
CA LEU A 276 -16.10 2.86 6.91
C LEU A 276 -17.33 3.63 7.40
N ASP A 277 -17.14 4.81 7.93
CA ASP A 277 -18.23 5.64 8.46
C ASP A 277 -19.00 6.40 7.36
N GLY A 278 -18.46 6.46 6.13
CA GLY A 278 -19.05 7.24 5.04
C GLY A 278 -18.79 8.75 5.16
N GLU A 279 -17.86 9.16 6.02
CA GLU A 279 -17.59 10.57 6.35
C GLU A 279 -16.35 11.12 5.61
N VAL A 280 -16.18 10.75 4.36
CA VAL A 280 -15.00 11.08 3.55
C VAL A 280 -14.80 12.61 3.38
N GLY A 281 -15.89 13.39 3.44
CA GLY A 281 -15.80 14.85 3.36
C GLY A 281 -15.08 15.48 4.54
N THR A 282 -15.28 14.96 5.74
CA THR A 282 -14.69 15.46 6.98
C THR A 282 -13.20 15.09 7.10
N TRP A 283 -12.77 13.97 6.51
CA TRP A 283 -11.38 13.53 6.54
C TRP A 283 -10.43 14.56 5.92
N ALA A 284 -10.79 15.12 4.77
CA ALA A 284 -9.98 16.14 4.09
C ALA A 284 -9.88 17.43 4.93
N SER A 285 -10.98 17.87 5.54
CA SER A 285 -11.04 19.11 6.33
C SER A 285 -10.30 19.02 7.66
N ALA A 286 -10.39 17.88 8.36
CA ALA A 286 -9.72 17.66 9.64
C ALA A 286 -8.18 17.59 9.47
N THR A 287 -7.72 17.08 8.33
CA THR A 287 -6.29 16.97 8.04
C THR A 287 -5.65 18.32 7.72
N ASP A 288 -6.38 19.25 7.10
CA ASP A 288 -5.90 20.59 6.80
C ASP A 288 -5.76 21.45 8.07
N ALA A 289 -6.67 21.30 9.01
CA ALA A 289 -6.62 22.00 10.29
C ALA A 289 -5.44 21.57 11.18
N ALA A 290 -5.11 20.26 11.19
CA ALA A 290 -4.01 19.70 11.97
C ALA A 290 -2.61 19.98 11.37
N ALA A 291 -2.55 20.33 10.09
CA ALA A 291 -1.30 20.53 9.35
C ALA A 291 -0.82 21.99 9.29
N GLY A 292 -1.52 22.93 9.93
CA GLY A 292 -1.15 24.35 9.83
C GLY A 292 -1.19 24.85 8.38
N GLY A 293 -2.34 24.68 7.72
CA GLY A 293 -2.67 25.43 6.52
C GLY A 293 -1.88 25.10 5.24
N VAL A 294 -1.77 23.83 4.88
CA VAL A 294 -1.42 23.48 3.49
C VAL A 294 -2.74 23.30 2.73
N THR A 295 -3.12 24.33 2.01
CA THR A 295 -4.29 24.36 1.12
C THR A 295 -4.18 23.23 0.08
N ALA A 296 -5.29 22.51 -0.12
CA ALA A 296 -5.45 21.64 -1.28
C ALA A 296 -5.03 22.42 -2.54
N ASP A 297 -4.15 21.84 -3.38
CA ASP A 297 -3.68 22.49 -4.61
C ASP A 297 -4.89 22.84 -5.48
N PRO A 298 -5.23 24.15 -5.64
CA PRO A 298 -6.40 24.57 -6.41
C PRO A 298 -6.30 24.23 -7.90
N ARG A 299 -5.16 23.74 -8.38
CA ARG A 299 -4.94 23.31 -9.76
C ARG A 299 -5.58 21.99 -10.10
N MET A 300 -6.15 21.27 -9.11
CA MET A 300 -6.92 20.03 -9.33
C MET A 300 -8.39 20.25 -9.70
N ARG A 301 -8.90 21.50 -9.73
CA ARG A 301 -10.25 21.76 -10.25
C ARG A 301 -10.24 21.65 -11.77
N ARG A 302 -11.10 20.80 -12.28
CA ARG A 302 -11.37 20.49 -13.69
C ARG A 302 -11.31 21.72 -14.58
N GLN A 303 -10.51 21.66 -15.65
CA GLN A 303 -10.83 22.42 -16.85
C GLN A 303 -12.04 21.77 -17.54
N PRO A 304 -13.10 22.51 -17.84
CA PRO A 304 -14.18 21.96 -18.66
C PRO A 304 -13.65 21.71 -20.07
N HIS A 305 -13.80 20.50 -20.58
CA HIS A 305 -13.58 20.19 -21.98
C HIS A 305 -14.58 21.01 -22.82
N GLY A 306 -14.15 22.14 -23.28
CA GLY A 306 -14.82 22.89 -24.34
C GLY A 306 -14.54 22.21 -25.68
N SER A 307 -15.41 21.31 -26.08
CA SER A 307 -15.49 20.80 -27.45
C SER A 307 -16.24 21.82 -28.30
N ALA A 308 -15.52 22.66 -29.01
CA ALA A 308 -16.08 23.35 -30.17
C ALA A 308 -15.35 22.81 -31.39
N LEU A 309 -15.97 21.93 -32.12
CA LEU A 309 -15.61 21.61 -33.52
C LEU A 309 -16.00 22.81 -34.39
N PRO A 310 -15.12 23.34 -35.26
CA PRO A 310 -15.54 24.30 -36.27
C PRO A 310 -16.32 23.57 -37.35
N GLY A 311 -17.55 24.05 -37.59
CA GLY A 311 -18.37 23.60 -38.68
C GLY A 311 -17.73 23.92 -40.04
N SER A 312 -17.62 22.92 -40.89
CA SER A 312 -17.32 23.07 -42.31
C SER A 312 -18.56 23.63 -43.02
N GLY A 313 -18.52 24.92 -43.29
CA GLY A 313 -19.45 25.55 -44.26
C GLY A 313 -18.94 25.27 -45.68
N GLY A 314 -19.78 24.59 -46.48
CA GLY A 314 -19.57 24.44 -47.90
C GLY A 314 -19.98 25.70 -48.65
N GLY A 315 -19.34 25.90 -49.75
CA GLY A 315 -19.57 26.83 -50.83
C GLY A 315 -18.81 26.35 -52.06
#